data_3e8c5e61e0e88b73ed8ad0b38850d670
#
_entry.id   3e8c5e61e0e88b73ed8ad0b38850d670
#
_cell.length_a   1.000
_cell.length_b   1.000
_cell.length_c   1.000
_cell.angle_alpha   90.00
_cell.angle_beta   90.00
_cell.angle_gamma   90.00
#
_symmetry.space_group_name_H-M   'P 1'
#
loop_
_entity.id
_entity.type
_entity.pdbx_description
1 polymer ?
#
loop_
_entity_poly.entity_id
_entity_poly.type
_entity_poly.pdbx_seq_one_letter_code
_entity_poly.pdbx_strand_id
1 'polypeptide(L)'
;MTDQQPPQPTSASTYLDMGITLAVNNWPAMNLAVQSNWGGPTSADKRDWLCGAISEMLAERPETDALDLEDVLEQVMNDEFDVVVDDESAVPVAAQIIEFRDQTARGEFGVIQEMWETWQQKIAAKGGAANAVEGFKRGEDQGSDDDDDDDEDDEHMGDAPALVSAPRERVEPEIDEDGFTKVVGKKKR
;
A
#
# COMPACT_ATOMS: atom_id res chain seq x y z
N MET A 1 -34.45 -22.13 5.00
CA MET A 1 -33.13 -21.61 4.77
C MET A 1 -33.25 -20.09 4.89
N THR A 2 -32.85 -19.55 6.04
CA THR A 2 -32.99 -18.13 6.33
C THR A 2 -31.73 -17.48 5.75
N ASP A 3 -31.91 -16.74 4.67
CA ASP A 3 -30.90 -15.90 4.06
C ASP A 3 -30.52 -14.81 5.08
N GLN A 4 -29.41 -15.01 5.82
CA GLN A 4 -28.88 -13.97 6.68
C GLN A 4 -28.08 -13.02 5.79
N GLN A 5 -28.78 -12.05 5.21
CA GLN A 5 -28.18 -10.88 4.61
C GLN A 5 -27.35 -10.19 5.71
N PRO A 6 -26.07 -9.86 5.44
CA PRO A 6 -25.25 -9.17 6.43
C PRO A 6 -25.95 -7.87 6.88
N PRO A 7 -25.81 -7.49 8.17
CA PRO A 7 -26.48 -6.29 8.68
C PRO A 7 -26.08 -5.07 7.85
N GLN A 8 -27.07 -4.45 7.22
CA GLN A 8 -26.89 -3.22 6.46
C GLN A 8 -26.57 -2.09 7.46
N PRO A 9 -25.54 -1.26 7.20
CA PRO A 9 -25.30 -0.09 8.01
C PRO A 9 -26.55 0.83 7.99
N THR A 10 -27.01 1.22 9.17
CA THR A 10 -28.31 1.89 9.33
C THR A 10 -28.21 3.39 9.55
N SER A 11 -27.00 3.96 9.63
CA SER A 11 -26.79 5.39 9.88
C SER A 11 -25.67 5.97 9.02
N ALA A 12 -25.75 7.27 8.76
CA ALA A 12 -24.71 8.00 8.01
C ALA A 12 -23.34 7.89 8.68
N SER A 13 -23.28 7.88 10.02
CA SER A 13 -22.03 7.69 10.76
C SER A 13 -21.38 6.34 10.46
N THR A 14 -22.14 5.26 10.39
CA THR A 14 -21.59 3.93 10.07
C THR A 14 -21.01 3.88 8.65
N TYR A 15 -21.64 4.53 7.68
CA TYR A 15 -21.08 4.62 6.33
C TYR A 15 -19.82 5.49 6.29
N LEU A 16 -19.78 6.57 7.07
CA LEU A 16 -18.58 7.38 7.21
C LEU A 16 -17.43 6.56 7.82
N ASP A 17 -17.69 5.81 8.90
CA ASP A 17 -16.69 4.93 9.52
C ASP A 17 -16.14 3.89 8.54
N MET A 18 -17.01 3.32 7.69
CA MET A 18 -16.59 2.43 6.61
C MET A 18 -15.70 3.14 5.58
N GLY A 19 -16.07 4.37 5.19
CA GLY A 19 -15.30 5.20 4.26
C GLY A 19 -13.91 5.54 4.82
N ILE A 20 -13.82 5.98 6.07
CA ILE A 20 -12.56 6.26 6.77
C ILE A 20 -11.68 5.00 6.81
N THR A 21 -12.27 3.87 7.20
CA THR A 21 -11.57 2.58 7.24
C THR A 21 -11.02 2.20 5.87
N LEU A 22 -11.79 2.38 4.80
CA LEU A 22 -11.36 2.12 3.43
C LEU A 22 -10.18 3.03 3.03
N ALA A 23 -10.29 4.33 3.28
CA ALA A 23 -9.25 5.29 2.89
C ALA A 23 -7.93 5.00 3.60
N VAL A 24 -7.94 4.81 4.92
CA VAL A 24 -6.75 4.53 5.73
C VAL A 24 -6.14 3.16 5.38
N ASN A 25 -6.97 2.11 5.19
CA ASN A 25 -6.48 0.78 4.83
C ASN A 25 -6.01 0.66 3.37
N ASN A 26 -6.39 1.57 2.49
CA ASN A 26 -5.88 1.64 1.12
C ASN A 26 -4.67 2.57 0.97
N TRP A 27 -4.28 3.30 2.02
CA TRP A 27 -3.12 4.17 2.00
C TRP A 27 -1.82 3.36 2.00
N PRO A 28 -0.98 3.43 0.94
CA PRO A 28 0.22 2.60 0.83
C PRO A 28 1.23 2.82 1.96
N ALA A 29 1.45 4.07 2.38
CA ALA A 29 2.37 4.40 3.47
C ALA A 29 1.94 3.77 4.80
N MET A 30 0.65 3.86 5.15
CA MET A 30 0.09 3.22 6.34
C MET A 30 0.20 1.69 6.27
N ASN A 31 -0.11 1.10 5.12
CA ASN A 31 0.02 -0.34 4.94
C ASN A 31 1.46 -0.82 5.13
N LEU A 32 2.42 -0.09 4.56
CA LEU A 32 3.84 -0.41 4.71
C LEU A 32 4.27 -0.30 6.18
N ALA A 33 3.88 0.77 6.88
CA ALA A 33 4.19 0.99 8.29
C ALA A 33 3.64 -0.13 9.19
N VAL A 34 2.40 -0.56 8.95
CA VAL A 34 1.76 -1.66 9.68
C VAL A 34 2.43 -3.00 9.38
N GLN A 35 2.69 -3.31 8.11
CA GLN A 35 3.33 -4.57 7.70
C GLN A 35 4.75 -4.70 8.24
N SER A 36 5.46 -3.58 8.29
CA SER A 36 6.83 -3.52 8.81
C SER A 36 6.91 -3.39 10.33
N ASN A 37 5.75 -3.30 11.02
CA ASN A 37 5.65 -3.07 12.47
C ASN A 37 6.42 -1.83 12.95
N TRP A 38 6.44 -0.76 12.18
CA TRP A 38 7.14 0.48 12.56
C TRP A 38 6.52 1.14 13.79
N GLY A 39 5.22 1.00 14.02
CA GLY A 39 4.54 1.38 15.26
C GLY A 39 4.64 0.34 16.40
N GLY A 40 5.52 -0.68 16.25
CA GLY A 40 5.65 -1.78 17.20
C GLY A 40 4.61 -2.90 16.97
N PRO A 41 4.49 -3.86 17.90
CA PRO A 41 3.61 -5.03 17.76
C PRO A 41 2.12 -4.68 17.68
N THR A 42 1.74 -3.45 18.06
CA THR A 42 0.36 -2.94 18.02
C THR A 42 0.10 -2.03 16.82
N SER A 43 0.93 -2.08 15.77
CA SER A 43 0.77 -1.22 14.59
C SER A 43 -0.62 -1.32 13.95
N ALA A 44 -1.21 -2.51 13.89
CA ALA A 44 -2.56 -2.69 13.38
C ALA A 44 -3.62 -2.03 14.27
N ASP A 45 -3.48 -2.15 15.60
CA ASP A 45 -4.41 -1.53 16.56
C ASP A 45 -4.31 0.01 16.49
N LYS A 46 -3.10 0.56 16.27
CA LYS A 46 -2.88 2.01 16.10
C LYS A 46 -3.56 2.52 14.83
N ARG A 47 -3.50 1.79 13.72
CA ARG A 47 -4.24 2.12 12.50
C ARG A 47 -5.74 2.12 12.74
N ASP A 48 -6.26 1.10 13.42
CA ASP A 48 -7.69 0.98 13.70
C ASP A 48 -8.15 2.08 14.69
N TRP A 49 -7.31 2.40 15.67
CA TRP A 49 -7.52 3.57 16.54
C TRP A 49 -7.58 4.88 15.75
N LEU A 50 -6.67 5.09 14.79
CA LEU A 50 -6.67 6.28 13.94
C LEU A 50 -8.00 6.45 13.18
N CYS A 51 -8.57 5.36 12.66
CA CYS A 51 -9.88 5.41 12.00
C CYS A 51 -10.97 5.94 12.96
N GLY A 52 -11.00 5.48 14.20
CA GLY A 52 -11.93 5.97 15.22
C GLY A 52 -11.67 7.42 15.60
N ALA A 53 -10.41 7.82 15.79
CA ALA A 53 -10.03 9.18 16.14
C ALA A 53 -10.43 10.20 15.04
N ILE A 54 -10.28 9.83 13.76
CA ILE A 54 -10.76 10.66 12.63
C ILE A 54 -12.28 10.79 12.66
N SER A 55 -13.01 9.69 12.91
CA SER A 55 -14.47 9.71 12.99
C SER A 55 -14.96 10.65 14.11
N GLU A 56 -14.37 10.55 15.31
CA GLU A 56 -14.67 11.45 16.44
C GLU A 56 -14.33 12.91 16.10
N MET A 57 -13.15 13.16 15.53
CA MET A 57 -12.73 14.50 15.14
C MET A 57 -13.70 15.15 14.15
N LEU A 58 -14.16 14.43 13.13
CA LEU A 58 -15.12 14.94 12.15
C LEU A 58 -16.52 15.15 12.74
N ALA A 59 -16.90 14.38 13.76
CA ALA A 59 -18.16 14.57 14.49
C ALA A 59 -18.12 15.81 15.40
N GLU A 60 -16.98 16.03 16.08
CA GLU A 60 -16.79 17.16 17.00
C GLU A 60 -16.52 18.49 16.28
N ARG A 61 -15.83 18.41 15.13
CA ARG A 61 -15.42 19.57 14.33
C ARG A 61 -15.89 19.43 12.88
N PRO A 62 -17.16 19.73 12.60
CA PRO A 62 -17.71 19.59 11.24
C PRO A 62 -17.06 20.50 10.19
N GLU A 63 -16.38 21.58 10.64
CA GLU A 63 -15.62 22.52 9.81
C GLU A 63 -14.26 22.00 9.36
N THR A 64 -13.78 20.86 9.90
CA THR A 64 -12.51 20.25 9.50
C THR A 64 -12.45 20.07 7.99
N ASP A 65 -11.41 20.59 7.37
CA ASP A 65 -11.18 20.45 5.93
C ASP A 65 -10.12 19.39 5.59
N ALA A 66 -9.78 19.27 4.31
CA ALA A 66 -8.81 18.28 3.87
C ALA A 66 -7.38 18.58 4.33
N LEU A 67 -7.02 19.87 4.49
CA LEU A 67 -5.69 20.26 4.98
C LEU A 67 -5.53 19.94 6.46
N ASP A 68 -6.55 20.25 7.27
CA ASP A 68 -6.54 19.88 8.69
C ASP A 68 -6.39 18.37 8.89
N LEU A 69 -7.05 17.58 8.04
CA LEU A 69 -6.99 16.13 8.12
C LEU A 69 -5.66 15.58 7.60
N GLU A 70 -5.07 16.19 6.58
CA GLU A 70 -3.72 15.86 6.09
C GLU A 70 -2.70 16.03 7.20
N ASP A 71 -2.70 17.20 7.88
CA ASP A 71 -1.82 17.47 9.02
C ASP A 71 -1.94 16.40 10.11
N VAL A 72 -3.17 15.95 10.43
CA VAL A 72 -3.42 14.89 11.40
C VAL A 72 -2.86 13.55 10.93
N LEU A 73 -3.07 13.19 9.66
CA LEU A 73 -2.54 11.94 9.09
C LEU A 73 -1.01 11.89 9.14
N GLU A 74 -0.35 12.99 8.74
CA GLU A 74 1.10 13.10 8.77
C GLU A 74 1.65 13.09 10.20
N GLN A 75 1.00 13.81 11.12
CA GLN A 75 1.37 13.83 12.52
C GLN A 75 1.29 12.43 13.15
N VAL A 76 0.22 11.68 12.90
CA VAL A 76 0.08 10.32 13.43
C VAL A 76 1.11 9.37 12.83
N MET A 77 1.43 9.49 11.53
CA MET A 77 2.50 8.69 10.92
C MET A 77 3.85 8.97 11.57
N ASN A 78 4.14 10.23 11.87
CA ASN A 78 5.38 10.61 12.56
C ASN A 78 5.41 10.13 14.03
N ASP A 79 4.35 10.37 14.78
CA ASP A 79 4.33 10.16 16.23
C ASP A 79 4.15 8.68 16.61
N GLU A 80 3.35 7.93 15.84
CA GLU A 80 2.97 6.56 16.18
C GLU A 80 3.74 5.49 15.40
N PHE A 81 4.29 5.87 14.24
CA PHE A 81 5.01 4.94 13.36
C PHE A 81 6.46 5.34 13.07
N ASP A 82 6.91 6.52 13.56
CA ASP A 82 8.25 7.08 13.30
C ASP A 82 8.53 7.24 11.78
N VAL A 83 7.49 7.65 11.04
CA VAL A 83 7.52 7.82 9.57
C VAL A 83 7.21 9.25 9.21
N VAL A 84 8.13 9.89 8.49
CA VAL A 84 7.89 11.20 7.86
C VAL A 84 7.29 10.94 6.47
N VAL A 85 6.08 11.45 6.24
CA VAL A 85 5.40 11.39 4.94
C VAL A 85 5.71 12.68 4.19
N ASP A 86 6.56 12.61 3.17
CA ASP A 86 7.02 13.75 2.36
C ASP A 86 6.70 13.60 0.86
N ASP A 87 5.89 12.59 0.52
CA ASP A 87 5.51 12.22 -0.84
C ASP A 87 4.11 12.70 -1.23
N GLU A 88 3.51 13.60 -0.41
CA GLU A 88 2.14 14.10 -0.58
C GLU A 88 1.06 12.98 -0.61
N SER A 89 1.39 11.76 -0.17
CA SER A 89 0.45 10.64 -0.21
C SER A 89 -0.70 10.75 0.79
N ALA A 90 -0.59 11.63 1.80
CA ALA A 90 -1.67 11.94 2.74
C ALA A 90 -2.78 12.79 2.10
N VAL A 91 -2.44 13.66 1.13
CA VAL A 91 -3.38 14.57 0.44
C VAL A 91 -4.60 13.84 -0.15
N PRO A 92 -4.42 12.83 -1.04
CA PRO A 92 -5.56 12.12 -1.62
C PRO A 92 -6.37 11.34 -0.58
N VAL A 93 -5.74 10.87 0.51
CA VAL A 93 -6.44 10.15 1.58
C VAL A 93 -7.35 11.11 2.36
N ALA A 94 -6.83 12.27 2.76
CA ALA A 94 -7.58 13.32 3.42
C ALA A 94 -8.75 13.79 2.55
N ALA A 95 -8.51 14.11 1.28
CA ALA A 95 -9.54 14.53 0.33
C ALA A 95 -10.64 13.46 0.17
N GLN A 96 -10.28 12.18 0.10
CA GLN A 96 -11.23 11.08 -0.01
C GLN A 96 -12.11 10.94 1.23
N ILE A 97 -11.54 11.09 2.43
CA ILE A 97 -12.31 11.04 3.68
C ILE A 97 -13.31 12.19 3.76
N ILE A 98 -12.91 13.41 3.39
CA ILE A 98 -13.80 14.57 3.35
C ILE A 98 -14.92 14.38 2.33
N GLU A 99 -14.61 13.82 1.15
CA GLU A 99 -15.64 13.49 0.15
C GLU A 99 -16.64 12.44 0.70
N PHE A 100 -16.19 11.41 1.41
CA PHE A 100 -17.07 10.44 2.05
C PHE A 100 -17.97 11.09 3.12
N ARG A 101 -17.42 12.02 3.92
CA ARG A 101 -18.22 12.80 4.87
C ARG A 101 -19.33 13.57 4.14
N ASP A 102 -19.00 14.25 3.07
CA ASP A 102 -19.95 15.06 2.33
C ASP A 102 -21.01 14.21 1.60
N GLN A 103 -20.61 13.06 1.04
CA GLN A 103 -21.55 12.07 0.47
C GLN A 103 -22.50 11.51 1.52
N THR A 104 -22.00 11.12 2.68
CA THR A 104 -22.85 10.59 3.76
C THR A 104 -23.80 11.64 4.32
N ALA A 105 -23.38 12.91 4.40
CA ALA A 105 -24.24 14.03 4.78
C ALA A 105 -25.38 14.27 3.78
N ARG A 106 -25.16 13.98 2.49
CA ARG A 106 -26.20 14.04 1.45
C ARG A 106 -27.06 12.75 1.36
N GLY A 107 -26.76 11.72 2.15
CA GLY A 107 -27.43 10.42 2.10
C GLY A 107 -26.99 9.55 0.91
N GLU A 108 -25.84 9.83 0.32
CA GLU A 108 -25.26 9.11 -0.84
C GLU A 108 -24.31 8.03 -0.36
N PHE A 109 -24.81 6.83 -0.12
CA PHE A 109 -24.02 5.72 0.46
C PHE A 109 -23.50 4.72 -0.57
N GLY A 110 -24.01 4.76 -1.80
CA GLY A 110 -23.76 3.71 -2.80
C GLY A 110 -22.28 3.49 -3.13
N VAL A 111 -21.50 4.56 -3.27
CA VAL A 111 -20.06 4.47 -3.59
C VAL A 111 -19.30 3.80 -2.46
N ILE A 112 -19.55 4.20 -1.21
CA ILE A 112 -18.89 3.62 -0.03
C ILE A 112 -19.24 2.16 0.10
N GLN A 113 -20.51 1.79 -0.12
CA GLN A 113 -20.97 0.41 -0.03
C GLN A 113 -20.30 -0.47 -1.08
N GLU A 114 -20.25 -0.05 -2.35
CA GLU A 114 -19.61 -0.79 -3.43
C GLU A 114 -18.10 -0.99 -3.18
N MET A 115 -17.42 0.08 -2.73
CA MET A 115 -16.01 0.00 -2.37
C MET A 115 -15.78 -0.96 -1.19
N TRP A 116 -16.65 -0.95 -0.19
CA TRP A 116 -16.58 -1.83 0.97
C TRP A 116 -16.76 -3.31 0.59
N GLU A 117 -17.77 -3.62 -0.22
CA GLU A 117 -18.00 -4.96 -0.73
C GLU A 117 -16.80 -5.49 -1.54
N THR A 118 -16.25 -4.64 -2.42
CA THR A 118 -15.05 -4.96 -3.19
C THR A 118 -13.83 -5.22 -2.29
N TRP A 119 -13.64 -4.39 -1.27
CA TRP A 119 -12.56 -4.53 -0.32
C TRP A 119 -12.69 -5.82 0.51
N GLN A 120 -13.89 -6.13 1.00
CA GLN A 120 -14.16 -7.39 1.71
C GLN A 120 -13.87 -8.62 0.83
N GLN A 121 -14.26 -8.60 -0.44
CA GLN A 121 -13.97 -9.68 -1.40
C GLN A 121 -12.46 -9.87 -1.59
N LYS A 122 -11.70 -8.79 -1.70
CA LYS A 122 -10.23 -8.83 -1.81
C LYS A 122 -9.57 -9.41 -0.56
N ILE A 123 -10.05 -9.06 0.63
CA ILE A 123 -9.55 -9.62 1.90
C ILE A 123 -9.87 -11.11 1.99
N ALA A 124 -11.10 -11.51 1.67
CA ALA A 124 -11.51 -12.91 1.68
C ALA A 124 -10.70 -13.75 0.70
N ALA A 125 -10.45 -13.24 -0.52
CA ALA A 125 -9.64 -13.90 -1.54
C ALA A 125 -8.15 -14.04 -1.14
N LYS A 126 -7.61 -13.09 -0.35
CA LYS A 126 -6.22 -13.13 0.12
C LYS A 126 -6.01 -13.88 1.44
N GLY A 127 -7.07 -14.51 1.99
CA GLY A 127 -6.99 -15.31 3.22
C GLY A 127 -6.83 -14.48 4.50
N GLY A 128 -7.36 -13.27 4.51
CA GLY A 128 -7.26 -12.36 5.65
C GLY A 128 -6.00 -11.49 5.64
N ALA A 129 -5.97 -10.49 6.51
CA ALA A 129 -4.93 -9.45 6.56
C ALA A 129 -3.48 -9.99 6.76
N ALA A 130 -3.33 -11.25 7.23
CA ALA A 130 -2.02 -11.89 7.43
C ALA A 130 -1.31 -12.24 6.11
N ASN A 131 -2.03 -12.41 5.00
CA ASN A 131 -1.44 -12.80 3.71
C ASN A 131 -1.15 -11.61 2.78
N ALA A 132 -1.53 -10.40 3.15
CA ALA A 132 -1.20 -9.19 2.39
C ALA A 132 0.34 -8.94 2.36
N VAL A 133 1.08 -9.50 3.31
CA VAL A 133 2.55 -9.35 3.43
C VAL A 133 3.31 -10.24 2.44
N GLU A 134 2.78 -11.41 2.06
CA GLU A 134 3.46 -12.30 1.12
C GLU A 134 3.45 -11.78 -0.32
N GLY A 135 2.43 -11.02 -0.71
CA GLY A 135 2.36 -10.44 -2.05
C GLY A 135 3.40 -9.36 -2.32
N PHE A 136 3.93 -8.71 -1.28
CA PHE A 136 4.90 -7.62 -1.43
C PHE A 136 6.37 -8.08 -1.37
N LYS A 137 6.62 -9.26 -0.81
CA LYS A 137 7.97 -9.85 -0.78
C LYS A 137 8.45 -10.44 -2.11
N ARG A 138 7.58 -10.49 -3.12
CA ARG A 138 7.87 -11.08 -4.44
C ARG A 138 7.81 -10.06 -5.57
N GLY A 139 8.26 -8.84 -5.32
CA GLY A 139 8.58 -7.88 -6.34
C GLY A 139 10.04 -8.01 -6.78
N GLU A 140 10.45 -9.18 -7.27
CA GLU A 140 11.52 -9.25 -8.24
C GLU A 140 10.99 -8.69 -9.55
N ASP A 141 11.56 -7.55 -9.92
CA ASP A 141 11.76 -7.00 -11.25
C ASP A 141 11.04 -7.80 -12.38
N GLN A 142 9.81 -7.42 -12.71
CA GLN A 142 9.23 -7.70 -14.01
C GLN A 142 8.70 -6.38 -14.55
N GLY A 143 9.53 -5.79 -15.40
CA GLY A 143 9.16 -4.72 -16.27
C GLY A 143 7.86 -5.04 -16.99
N SER A 144 6.89 -4.18 -16.79
CA SER A 144 5.64 -4.14 -17.53
C SER A 144 5.94 -3.42 -18.84
N ASP A 145 6.24 -4.20 -19.88
CA ASP A 145 6.01 -3.78 -21.25
C ASP A 145 4.71 -4.44 -21.72
N ASP A 146 3.64 -3.65 -21.65
CA ASP A 146 2.43 -3.87 -22.44
C ASP A 146 2.71 -3.30 -23.83
N ASP A 147 3.00 -4.16 -24.78
CA ASP A 147 2.76 -3.91 -26.19
C ASP A 147 2.02 -5.12 -26.77
N ASP A 148 0.72 -4.90 -26.97
CA ASP A 148 -0.12 -5.61 -27.92
C ASP A 148 0.49 -5.45 -29.32
N ASP A 149 0.93 -6.54 -29.92
CA ASP A 149 0.80 -6.70 -31.38
C ASP A 149 0.74 -8.19 -31.75
N ASP A 150 -0.39 -8.51 -32.29
CA ASP A 150 -0.82 -9.68 -33.03
C ASP A 150 0.07 -9.82 -34.27
N ASP A 151 0.74 -10.97 -34.45
CA ASP A 151 0.87 -11.59 -35.79
C ASP A 151 1.44 -13.01 -35.69
N GLU A 152 0.64 -13.92 -36.23
CA GLU A 152 0.98 -15.31 -36.54
C GLU A 152 2.14 -15.37 -37.54
N ASP A 153 3.15 -16.21 -37.33
CA ASP A 153 3.55 -17.23 -38.33
C ASP A 153 4.76 -18.08 -37.87
N ASP A 154 4.55 -19.32 -37.77
CA ASP A 154 5.20 -20.56 -38.21
C ASP A 154 6.76 -20.65 -38.34
N GLU A 155 7.24 -21.82 -37.88
CA GLU A 155 8.39 -22.60 -38.35
C GLU A 155 9.78 -22.49 -37.67
N HIS A 156 10.06 -23.51 -36.91
CA HIS A 156 11.19 -24.45 -37.10
C HIS A 156 12.58 -24.22 -36.46
N MET A 157 12.92 -25.17 -35.61
CA MET A 157 14.24 -25.81 -35.45
C MET A 157 15.45 -24.99 -34.98
N GLY A 158 16.04 -25.44 -33.89
CA GLY A 158 17.47 -25.22 -33.67
C GLY A 158 17.95 -25.55 -32.25
N ASP A 159 18.30 -26.78 -32.05
CA ASP A 159 19.16 -27.31 -31.00
C ASP A 159 20.38 -26.39 -30.73
N ALA A 160 20.44 -25.77 -29.56
CA ALA A 160 21.64 -25.03 -29.10
C ALA A 160 22.17 -25.65 -27.81
N PRO A 161 23.45 -26.01 -27.76
CA PRO A 161 24.04 -26.74 -26.64
C PRO A 161 24.20 -25.85 -25.40
N ALA A 162 24.00 -26.45 -24.23
CA ALA A 162 24.17 -25.86 -22.91
C ALA A 162 25.56 -25.23 -22.72
N LEU A 163 25.57 -23.92 -22.46
CA LEU A 163 26.77 -23.19 -22.04
C LEU A 163 27.10 -23.56 -20.61
N VAL A 164 28.19 -24.32 -20.47
CA VAL A 164 28.82 -24.64 -19.18
C VAL A 164 29.42 -23.34 -18.63
N SER A 165 28.89 -22.82 -17.54
CA SER A 165 29.51 -21.70 -16.82
C SER A 165 30.82 -22.15 -16.19
N ALA A 166 31.93 -21.64 -16.70
CA ALA A 166 33.22 -21.77 -16.03
C ALA A 166 33.25 -20.97 -14.72
N PRO A 167 33.86 -21.49 -13.65
CA PRO A 167 34.00 -20.77 -12.38
C PRO A 167 34.82 -19.48 -12.60
N ARG A 168 34.24 -18.32 -12.28
CA ARG A 168 35.03 -17.08 -12.22
C ARG A 168 35.87 -17.09 -10.97
N GLU A 169 37.20 -17.12 -11.13
CA GLU A 169 38.15 -16.87 -10.05
C GLU A 169 37.84 -15.48 -9.45
N ARG A 170 37.56 -15.47 -8.14
CA ARG A 170 37.47 -14.23 -7.37
C ARG A 170 38.87 -13.67 -7.23
N VAL A 171 39.14 -12.57 -7.96
CA VAL A 171 40.33 -11.77 -7.72
C VAL A 171 40.12 -11.04 -6.41
N GLU A 172 40.91 -11.35 -5.39
CA GLU A 172 40.90 -10.66 -4.11
C GLU A 172 41.36 -9.19 -4.35
N PRO A 173 40.66 -8.20 -3.81
CA PRO A 173 41.06 -6.81 -3.98
C PRO A 173 42.35 -6.53 -3.22
N GLU A 174 43.33 -5.93 -3.89
CA GLU A 174 44.58 -5.46 -3.27
C GLU A 174 44.25 -4.33 -2.27
N ILE A 175 44.61 -4.51 -1.03
CA ILE A 175 44.49 -3.54 0.05
C ILE A 175 45.88 -2.88 0.19
N ASP A 176 45.92 -1.53 0.18
CA ASP A 176 47.16 -0.78 0.41
C ASP A 176 47.52 -0.73 1.90
N GLU A 177 48.73 -0.19 2.21
CA GLU A 177 49.28 -0.16 3.57
C GLU A 177 48.44 0.70 4.54
N ASP A 178 47.49 1.50 4.04
CA ASP A 178 46.56 2.35 4.78
C ASP A 178 45.17 1.72 4.94
N GLY A 179 44.95 0.51 4.44
CA GLY A 179 43.73 -0.28 4.61
C GLY A 179 42.61 0.06 3.61
N PHE A 180 42.90 0.76 2.50
CA PHE A 180 41.91 1.11 1.49
C PHE A 180 42.00 0.21 0.24
N THR A 181 40.83 -0.14 -0.31
CA THR A 181 40.71 -0.94 -1.55
C THR A 181 40.87 -0.06 -2.78
N LYS A 182 41.79 -0.43 -3.68
CA LYS A 182 42.07 0.33 -4.90
C LYS A 182 40.96 0.12 -5.94
N VAL A 183 40.16 1.15 -6.23
CA VAL A 183 39.09 1.08 -7.24
C VAL A 183 39.71 1.31 -8.63
N VAL A 184 39.78 0.25 -9.45
CA VAL A 184 40.22 0.35 -10.84
C VAL A 184 39.03 0.70 -11.73
N GLY A 185 38.96 1.97 -12.14
CA GLY A 185 37.93 2.46 -13.05
C GLY A 185 38.05 1.86 -14.45
N LYS A 186 36.99 1.28 -14.97
CA LYS A 186 36.87 0.75 -16.33
C LYS A 186 36.81 1.90 -17.32
N LYS A 187 37.90 2.12 -18.08
CA LYS A 187 37.96 3.11 -19.19
C LYS A 187 37.04 2.64 -20.33
N LYS A 188 35.97 3.38 -20.61
CA LYS A 188 35.13 3.17 -21.79
C LYS A 188 35.96 3.56 -23.05
N ARG A 189 35.98 2.63 -23.99
CA ARG A 189 36.48 2.86 -25.37
C ARG A 189 35.26 2.96 -26.28
#